data_ab2eb50a21e348fff73a5e322a2124be
#
_entry.id   ab2eb50a21e348fff73a5e322a2124be
#
_cell.length_a   1.000
_cell.length_b   1.000
_cell.length_c   1.000
_cell.angle_alpha   90.00
_cell.angle_beta   90.00
_cell.angle_gamma   90.00
#
_symmetry.space_group_name_H-M   'P 1'
#
loop_
_entity.id
_entity.type
_entity.pdbx_description
1 polymer ?
#
loop_
_entity_poly.entity_id
_entity_poly.type
_entity_poly.pdbx_seq_one_letter_code
_entity_poly.pdbx_strand_id
1 'polypeptide(L)'
;NSSPEIIRLTVMMYVRYPLSLRQVEDLLFERGIDICHETVRFWWNRFGPMFAAEIRKRRVQNHSYSRWRWHLDEVFVKINGETHYLWRAVDHEGEVLESFVTKRRDRRAALAFLKKALKRYGSPKVIVTDRLRSYRAAMVQLGNAKCQETGRWLNNRGENSHLPFRRREYAMQRFRREKTLQKFVSVHSAVCNHFNHERHLISRNDFKAKREAALVEWQRLSAA
;
A
#
# COMPACT_ATOMS: atom_id res chain seq x y z
N ASN A 1 -8.84 -27.78 10.61
CA ASN A 1 -9.35 -26.54 9.99
C ASN A 1 -9.16 -25.38 10.96
N SER A 2 -8.35 -24.39 10.58
CA SER A 2 -8.13 -23.20 11.40
C SER A 2 -9.33 -22.24 11.25
N SER A 3 -9.70 -21.55 12.34
CA SER A 3 -10.82 -20.62 12.30
C SER A 3 -10.53 -19.39 11.41
N PRO A 4 -11.54 -18.79 10.79
CA PRO A 4 -11.40 -17.58 9.99
C PRO A 4 -10.75 -16.42 10.77
N GLU A 5 -10.95 -16.34 12.09
CA GLU A 5 -10.32 -15.32 12.96
C GLU A 5 -8.81 -15.46 12.99
N ILE A 6 -8.31 -16.70 13.15
CA ILE A 6 -6.87 -16.98 13.16
C ILE A 6 -6.25 -16.64 11.81
N ILE A 7 -6.92 -16.96 10.71
CA ILE A 7 -6.45 -16.62 9.35
C ILE A 7 -6.34 -15.10 9.20
N ARG A 8 -7.38 -14.35 9.59
CA ARG A 8 -7.39 -12.88 9.53
C ARG A 8 -6.32 -12.26 10.41
N LEU A 9 -6.15 -12.75 11.64
CA LEU A 9 -5.11 -12.31 12.56
C LEU A 9 -3.71 -12.52 11.95
N THR A 10 -3.44 -13.72 11.47
CA THR A 10 -2.15 -14.12 10.87
C THR A 10 -1.81 -13.23 9.67
N VAL A 11 -2.75 -13.04 8.75
CA VAL A 11 -2.55 -12.18 7.57
C VAL A 11 -2.31 -10.73 7.97
N MET A 12 -3.07 -10.21 8.94
CA MET A 12 -2.87 -8.85 9.46
C MET A 12 -1.50 -8.70 10.10
N MET A 13 -1.08 -9.62 10.95
CA MET A 13 0.24 -9.60 11.60
C MET A 13 1.36 -9.55 10.56
N TYR A 14 1.32 -10.45 9.59
CA TYR A 14 2.35 -10.53 8.56
C TYR A 14 2.37 -9.33 7.64
N VAL A 15 1.24 -8.83 7.17
CA VAL A 15 1.20 -7.73 6.19
C VAL A 15 1.46 -6.37 6.84
N ARG A 16 0.88 -6.12 7.99
CA ARG A 16 0.88 -4.80 8.62
C ARG A 16 2.14 -4.50 9.43
N TYR A 17 2.67 -5.50 10.16
CA TYR A 17 3.79 -5.31 11.06
C TYR A 17 5.11 -5.78 10.43
N PRO A 18 6.26 -5.23 10.81
CA PRO A 18 7.57 -5.62 10.29
C PRO A 18 8.03 -6.97 10.87
N LEU A 19 7.22 -8.01 10.67
CA LEU A 19 7.45 -9.37 11.13
C LEU A 19 7.82 -10.30 9.98
N SER A 20 8.79 -11.17 10.17
CA SER A 20 9.05 -12.29 9.28
C SER A 20 7.96 -13.36 9.42
N LEU A 21 7.91 -14.33 8.48
CA LEU A 21 6.98 -15.46 8.59
C LEU A 21 7.19 -16.27 9.86
N ARG A 22 8.46 -16.47 10.26
CA ARG A 22 8.82 -17.19 11.50
C ARG A 22 8.44 -16.42 12.75
N GLN A 23 8.67 -15.11 12.78
CA GLN A 23 8.24 -14.30 13.93
C GLN A 23 6.70 -14.31 14.11
N VAL A 24 5.94 -14.43 13.01
CA VAL A 24 4.48 -14.61 13.13
C VAL A 24 4.14 -15.99 13.69
N GLU A 25 4.83 -17.05 13.25
CA GLU A 25 4.74 -18.40 13.82
C GLU A 25 5.04 -18.37 15.32
N ASP A 26 6.19 -17.83 15.75
CA ASP A 26 6.62 -17.75 17.15
C ASP A 26 5.59 -17.03 18.02
N LEU A 27 5.13 -15.84 17.57
CA LEU A 27 4.15 -15.05 18.30
C LEU A 27 2.77 -15.71 18.44
N LEU A 28 2.38 -16.55 17.48
CA LEU A 28 1.15 -17.31 17.55
C LEU A 28 1.30 -18.53 18.44
N PHE A 29 2.45 -19.21 18.38
CA PHE A 29 2.77 -20.34 19.23
C PHE A 29 2.76 -19.94 20.73
N GLU A 30 3.36 -18.80 21.08
CA GLU A 30 3.31 -18.24 22.45
C GLU A 30 1.89 -17.99 22.97
N ARG A 31 0.88 -17.98 22.09
CA ARG A 31 -0.55 -17.79 22.39
C ARG A 31 -1.38 -19.06 22.23
N GLY A 32 -0.70 -20.22 22.18
CA GLY A 32 -1.34 -21.52 22.03
C GLY A 32 -1.90 -21.80 20.64
N ILE A 33 -1.47 -21.04 19.61
CA ILE A 33 -1.88 -21.25 18.22
C ILE A 33 -0.72 -21.88 17.46
N ASP A 34 -0.76 -23.20 17.31
CA ASP A 34 0.28 -23.97 16.63
C ASP A 34 0.03 -24.01 15.11
N ILE A 35 0.77 -23.15 14.39
CA ILE A 35 0.82 -23.10 12.92
C ILE A 35 2.24 -22.80 12.46
N CYS A 36 2.72 -23.51 11.43
CA CYS A 36 4.05 -23.28 10.89
C CYS A 36 4.11 -22.08 9.93
N HIS A 37 5.30 -21.52 9.74
CA HIS A 37 5.53 -20.35 8.85
C HIS A 37 5.15 -20.62 7.38
N GLU A 38 5.12 -21.86 6.91
CA GLU A 38 4.59 -22.18 5.58
C GLU A 38 3.07 -21.99 5.52
N THR A 39 2.34 -22.29 6.60
CA THR A 39 0.91 -21.98 6.72
C THR A 39 0.67 -20.47 6.72
N VAL A 40 1.50 -19.70 7.43
CA VAL A 40 1.48 -18.22 7.36
C VAL A 40 1.70 -17.75 5.93
N ARG A 41 2.69 -18.33 5.21
CA ARG A 41 2.98 -18.04 3.79
C ARG A 41 1.79 -18.37 2.90
N PHE A 42 1.18 -19.53 3.08
CA PHE A 42 0.02 -19.97 2.31
C PHE A 42 -1.16 -19.01 2.52
N TRP A 43 -1.49 -18.69 3.77
CA TRP A 43 -2.64 -17.83 4.08
C TRP A 43 -2.48 -16.41 3.57
N TRP A 44 -1.33 -15.79 3.75
CA TRP A 44 -1.17 -14.44 3.22
C TRP A 44 -1.20 -14.41 1.68
N ASN A 45 -0.68 -15.47 1.03
CA ASN A 45 -0.71 -15.58 -0.43
C ASN A 45 -2.13 -15.76 -0.98
N ARG A 46 -2.97 -16.52 -0.28
CA ARG A 46 -4.35 -16.80 -0.68
C ARG A 46 -5.28 -15.67 -0.27
N PHE A 47 -5.35 -15.35 1.00
CA PHE A 47 -6.34 -14.44 1.57
C PHE A 47 -5.93 -12.96 1.52
N GLY A 48 -4.64 -12.63 1.57
CA GLY A 48 -4.17 -11.25 1.50
C GLY A 48 -4.72 -10.46 0.30
N PRO A 49 -4.63 -10.97 -0.95
CA PRO A 49 -5.24 -10.32 -2.11
C PRO A 49 -6.76 -10.19 -2.03
N MET A 50 -7.46 -11.18 -1.46
CA MET A 50 -8.92 -11.16 -1.27
C MET A 50 -9.32 -10.05 -0.31
N PHE A 51 -8.69 -9.99 0.87
CA PHE A 51 -8.91 -8.92 1.85
C PHE A 51 -8.63 -7.54 1.27
N ALA A 52 -7.51 -7.39 0.55
CA ALA A 52 -7.15 -6.14 -0.08
C ALA A 52 -8.15 -5.71 -1.18
N ALA A 53 -8.73 -6.66 -1.92
CA ALA A 53 -9.76 -6.36 -2.92
C ALA A 53 -11.05 -5.86 -2.26
N GLU A 54 -11.48 -6.51 -1.18
CA GLU A 54 -12.69 -6.14 -0.44
C GLU A 54 -12.54 -4.78 0.24
N ILE A 55 -11.40 -4.52 0.90
CA ILE A 55 -11.08 -3.21 1.49
C ILE A 55 -11.14 -2.12 0.43
N ARG A 56 -10.49 -2.32 -0.72
CA ARG A 56 -10.48 -1.32 -1.80
C ARG A 56 -11.89 -1.06 -2.35
N LYS A 57 -12.71 -2.10 -2.51
CA LYS A 57 -14.09 -1.95 -2.99
C LYS A 57 -14.89 -1.05 -2.07
N ARG A 58 -14.85 -1.30 -0.75
CA ARG A 58 -15.55 -0.48 0.26
C ARG A 58 -15.04 0.96 0.27
N ARG A 59 -13.72 1.17 0.19
CA ARG A 59 -13.14 2.52 0.23
C ARG A 59 -13.41 3.34 -1.02
N VAL A 60 -13.43 2.74 -2.21
CA VAL A 60 -13.78 3.45 -3.45
C VAL A 60 -15.21 3.98 -3.39
N GLN A 61 -16.13 3.23 -2.80
CA GLN A 61 -17.53 3.64 -2.65
C GLN A 61 -17.71 4.83 -1.68
N ASN A 62 -16.86 4.92 -0.65
CA ASN A 62 -17.03 5.91 0.43
C ASN A 62 -16.29 7.24 0.19
N HIS A 63 -15.37 7.34 -0.78
CA HIS A 63 -14.43 8.46 -0.90
C HIS A 63 -14.45 9.21 -2.24
N SER A 64 -15.61 9.39 -2.88
CA SER A 64 -15.67 9.99 -4.21
C SER A 64 -15.25 11.48 -4.28
N TYR A 65 -15.22 12.22 -3.18
CA TYR A 65 -14.98 13.67 -3.17
C TYR A 65 -13.62 14.14 -2.63
N SER A 66 -12.82 13.30 -1.97
CA SER A 66 -11.63 13.75 -1.22
C SER A 66 -10.31 13.74 -2.00
N ARG A 67 -10.29 13.23 -3.22
CA ARG A 67 -9.04 12.96 -3.96
C ARG A 67 -8.65 14.05 -4.94
N TRP A 68 -8.85 15.28 -4.57
CA TRP A 68 -8.58 16.44 -5.45
C TRP A 68 -7.09 16.72 -5.67
N ARG A 69 -6.20 16.26 -4.75
CA ARG A 69 -4.76 16.46 -4.80
C ARG A 69 -4.03 15.14 -4.60
N TRP A 70 -3.14 14.82 -5.53
CA TRP A 70 -2.30 13.63 -5.47
C TRP A 70 -0.84 14.01 -5.30
N HIS A 71 -0.08 13.14 -4.63
CA HIS A 71 1.36 13.21 -4.49
C HIS A 71 1.95 11.95 -5.09
N LEU A 72 2.86 12.13 -6.06
CA LEU A 72 3.50 11.01 -6.74
C LEU A 72 4.96 10.96 -6.38
N ASP A 73 5.45 9.75 -6.07
CA ASP A 73 6.85 9.51 -5.79
C ASP A 73 7.22 8.08 -6.19
N GLU A 74 8.52 7.85 -6.45
CA GLU A 74 9.02 6.52 -6.69
C GLU A 74 10.29 6.24 -5.92
N VAL A 75 10.42 5.00 -5.46
CA VAL A 75 11.62 4.50 -4.80
C VAL A 75 12.15 3.27 -5.50
N PHE A 76 13.46 3.10 -5.48
CA PHE A 76 14.09 1.89 -5.99
C PHE A 76 13.98 0.74 -4.98
N VAL A 77 13.77 -0.47 -5.51
CA VAL A 77 13.76 -1.74 -4.75
C VAL A 77 14.68 -2.73 -5.44
N LYS A 78 15.52 -3.42 -4.71
CA LYS A 78 16.37 -4.45 -5.29
C LYS A 78 15.68 -5.81 -5.31
N ILE A 79 15.65 -6.45 -6.48
CA ILE A 79 15.15 -7.81 -6.69
C ILE A 79 16.28 -8.64 -7.30
N ASN A 80 16.81 -9.62 -6.57
CA ASN A 80 17.97 -10.41 -7.00
C ASN A 80 19.18 -9.57 -7.46
N GLY A 81 19.44 -8.46 -6.79
CA GLY A 81 20.52 -7.53 -7.14
C GLY A 81 20.15 -6.51 -8.23
N GLU A 82 19.10 -6.73 -9.02
CA GLU A 82 18.62 -5.78 -10.03
C GLU A 82 17.75 -4.67 -9.43
N THR A 83 17.92 -3.45 -9.92
CA THR A 83 17.11 -2.29 -9.48
C THR A 83 15.77 -2.28 -10.18
N HIS A 84 14.72 -2.19 -9.40
CA HIS A 84 13.34 -1.96 -9.82
C HIS A 84 12.81 -0.68 -9.17
N TYR A 85 11.74 -0.15 -9.69
CA TYR A 85 11.13 1.09 -9.20
C TYR A 85 9.70 0.83 -8.76
N LEU A 86 9.40 1.24 -7.52
CA LEU A 86 8.06 1.23 -6.96
C LEU A 86 7.50 2.65 -7.06
N TRP A 87 6.59 2.87 -8.01
CA TRP A 87 5.82 4.09 -8.17
C TRP A 87 4.65 4.10 -7.21
N ARG A 88 4.40 5.22 -6.60
CA ARG A 88 3.29 5.37 -5.66
C ARG A 88 2.56 6.69 -5.87
N ALA A 89 1.22 6.62 -5.83
CA ALA A 89 0.35 7.78 -5.75
C ALA A 89 -0.34 7.76 -4.38
N VAL A 90 -0.34 8.87 -3.69
CA VAL A 90 -1.09 9.09 -2.45
C VAL A 90 -1.96 10.34 -2.60
N ASP A 91 -3.09 10.36 -1.91
CA ASP A 91 -3.94 11.54 -1.86
C ASP A 91 -3.48 12.55 -0.79
N HIS A 92 -4.23 13.62 -0.62
CA HIS A 92 -3.94 14.68 0.35
C HIS A 92 -4.09 14.22 1.82
N GLU A 93 -4.75 13.09 2.08
CA GLU A 93 -4.85 12.47 3.40
C GLU A 93 -3.72 11.44 3.65
N GLY A 94 -2.87 11.19 2.65
CA GLY A 94 -1.77 10.22 2.72
C GLY A 94 -2.19 8.77 2.43
N GLU A 95 -3.42 8.56 1.93
CA GLU A 95 -3.87 7.25 1.50
C GLU A 95 -3.22 6.85 0.18
N VAL A 96 -2.72 5.63 0.14
CA VAL A 96 -2.11 5.08 -1.07
C VAL A 96 -3.20 4.73 -2.08
N LEU A 97 -3.27 5.48 -3.16
CA LEU A 97 -4.19 5.24 -4.27
C LEU A 97 -3.71 4.10 -5.15
N GLU A 98 -2.46 4.18 -5.61
CA GLU A 98 -1.89 3.17 -6.48
C GLU A 98 -0.42 2.88 -6.12
N SER A 99 -0.02 1.63 -6.29
CA SER A 99 1.38 1.18 -6.19
C SER A 99 1.70 0.32 -7.40
N PHE A 100 2.73 0.70 -8.16
CA PHE A 100 3.08 0.06 -9.41
C PHE A 100 4.59 -0.20 -9.50
N VAL A 101 4.97 -1.44 -9.82
CA VAL A 101 6.38 -1.84 -9.92
C VAL A 101 6.80 -1.91 -11.38
N THR A 102 7.99 -1.41 -11.68
CA THR A 102 8.58 -1.48 -13.02
C THR A 102 10.08 -1.74 -12.96
N LYS A 103 10.63 -2.32 -14.02
CA LYS A 103 12.09 -2.49 -14.17
C LYS A 103 12.80 -1.18 -14.58
N ARG A 104 12.08 -0.23 -15.20
CA ARG A 104 12.64 1.04 -15.71
C ARG A 104 11.98 2.25 -15.08
N ARG A 105 12.74 3.33 -14.94
CA ARG A 105 12.29 4.66 -14.49
C ARG A 105 12.21 5.60 -15.70
N ASP A 106 11.32 5.31 -16.62
CA ASP A 106 11.20 6.05 -17.87
C ASP A 106 9.78 6.60 -18.10
N ARG A 107 9.59 7.35 -19.19
CA ARG A 107 8.28 7.89 -19.56
C ARG A 107 7.20 6.82 -19.73
N ARG A 108 7.56 5.65 -20.28
CA ARG A 108 6.59 4.55 -20.50
C ARG A 108 6.09 4.00 -19.18
N ALA A 109 6.98 3.82 -18.22
CA ALA A 109 6.64 3.39 -16.86
C ALA A 109 5.74 4.41 -16.15
N ALA A 110 6.12 5.70 -16.17
CA ALA A 110 5.30 6.77 -15.61
C ALA A 110 3.92 6.87 -16.26
N LEU A 111 3.84 6.71 -17.58
CA LEU A 111 2.59 6.73 -18.33
C LEU A 111 1.67 5.55 -17.94
N ALA A 112 2.22 4.33 -17.87
CA ALA A 112 1.48 3.14 -17.46
C ALA A 112 0.93 3.28 -16.03
N PHE A 113 1.75 3.77 -15.12
CA PHE A 113 1.38 4.06 -13.74
C PHE A 113 0.24 5.09 -13.65
N LEU A 114 0.40 6.25 -14.30
CA LEU A 114 -0.61 7.31 -14.31
C LEU A 114 -1.93 6.86 -14.94
N LYS A 115 -1.90 6.18 -16.09
CA LYS A 115 -3.10 5.61 -16.72
C LYS A 115 -3.87 4.71 -15.77
N LYS A 116 -3.16 3.87 -15.02
CA LYS A 116 -3.77 2.94 -14.06
C LYS A 116 -4.43 3.68 -12.90
N ALA A 117 -3.76 4.69 -12.34
CA ALA A 117 -4.29 5.51 -11.26
C ALA A 117 -5.50 6.34 -11.71
N LEU A 118 -5.39 7.04 -12.84
CA LEU A 118 -6.47 7.87 -13.41
C LEU A 118 -7.71 7.04 -13.81
N LYS A 119 -7.51 5.84 -14.37
CA LYS A 119 -8.64 4.94 -14.71
C LYS A 119 -9.45 4.54 -13.48
N ARG A 120 -8.80 4.38 -12.33
CA ARG A 120 -9.45 3.90 -11.09
C ARG A 120 -10.07 5.02 -10.27
N TYR A 121 -9.41 6.17 -10.21
CA TYR A 121 -9.75 7.23 -9.26
C TYR A 121 -10.18 8.54 -9.92
N GLY A 122 -10.22 8.59 -11.25
CA GLY A 122 -10.51 9.81 -11.99
C GLY A 122 -9.31 10.77 -12.04
N SER A 123 -9.51 11.97 -12.57
CA SER A 123 -8.47 12.99 -12.69
C SER A 123 -8.52 13.93 -11.48
N PRO A 124 -7.41 14.11 -10.73
CA PRO A 124 -7.35 15.09 -9.65
C PRO A 124 -7.20 16.50 -10.23
N LYS A 125 -7.47 17.52 -9.40
CA LYS A 125 -7.22 18.92 -9.75
C LYS A 125 -5.73 19.26 -9.74
N VAL A 126 -4.98 18.63 -8.83
CA VAL A 126 -3.55 18.86 -8.63
C VAL A 126 -2.80 17.55 -8.51
N ILE A 127 -1.67 17.46 -9.20
CA ILE A 127 -0.72 16.34 -9.09
C ILE A 127 0.64 16.90 -8.70
N VAL A 128 1.06 16.67 -7.47
CA VAL A 128 2.37 17.04 -6.97
C VAL A 128 3.37 15.95 -7.30
N THR A 129 4.49 16.33 -7.88
CA THR A 129 5.60 15.42 -8.21
C THR A 129 6.92 16.05 -7.80
N ASP A 130 7.97 15.21 -7.73
CA ASP A 130 9.32 15.71 -7.83
C ASP A 130 9.60 16.29 -9.25
N ARG A 131 10.83 16.73 -9.51
CA ARG A 131 11.23 17.27 -10.83
C ARG A 131 11.57 16.19 -11.85
N LEU A 132 11.17 14.94 -11.65
CA LEU A 132 11.45 13.85 -12.58
C LEU A 132 10.79 14.10 -13.94
N ARG A 133 11.62 14.16 -14.99
CA ARG A 133 11.18 14.44 -16.37
C ARG A 133 10.16 13.43 -16.89
N SER A 134 10.20 12.19 -16.40
CA SER A 134 9.26 11.12 -16.80
C SER A 134 7.81 11.44 -16.44
N TYR A 135 7.55 12.07 -15.29
CA TYR A 135 6.21 12.50 -14.90
C TYR A 135 5.68 13.56 -15.85
N ARG A 136 6.46 14.63 -16.08
CA ARG A 136 6.05 15.72 -16.97
C ARG A 136 5.73 15.20 -18.38
N ALA A 137 6.61 14.37 -18.96
CA ALA A 137 6.42 13.81 -20.30
C ALA A 137 5.19 12.90 -20.38
N ALA A 138 4.91 12.11 -19.34
CA ALA A 138 3.71 11.27 -19.28
C ALA A 138 2.44 12.12 -19.11
N MET A 139 2.45 13.16 -18.30
CA MET A 139 1.32 14.05 -18.06
C MET A 139 0.97 14.90 -19.29
N VAL A 140 1.97 15.35 -20.06
CA VAL A 140 1.74 16.01 -21.37
C VAL A 140 0.98 15.06 -22.30
N GLN A 141 1.41 13.81 -22.41
CA GLN A 141 0.76 12.80 -23.24
C GLN A 141 -0.68 12.47 -22.81
N LEU A 142 -0.99 12.65 -21.51
CA LEU A 142 -2.33 12.41 -20.94
C LEU A 142 -3.23 13.67 -20.94
N GLY A 143 -2.71 14.82 -21.37
CA GLY A 143 -3.44 16.09 -21.32
C GLY A 143 -3.54 16.73 -19.93
N ASN A 144 -2.83 16.18 -18.92
CA ASN A 144 -2.90 16.60 -17.52
C ASN A 144 -1.72 17.49 -17.09
N ALA A 145 -0.91 17.99 -18.01
CA ALA A 145 0.27 18.78 -17.68
C ALA A 145 -0.05 20.07 -16.89
N LYS A 146 -1.25 20.63 -17.04
CA LYS A 146 -1.72 21.82 -16.30
C LYS A 146 -1.97 21.55 -14.81
N CYS A 147 -2.19 20.30 -14.45
CA CYS A 147 -2.44 19.89 -13.06
C CYS A 147 -1.15 19.65 -12.27
N GLN A 148 0.01 19.67 -12.93
CA GLN A 148 1.28 19.36 -12.29
C GLN A 148 1.79 20.54 -11.45
N GLU A 149 2.08 20.26 -10.19
CA GLU A 149 2.82 21.14 -9.29
C GLU A 149 4.16 20.50 -8.92
N THR A 150 5.21 21.31 -8.90
CA THR A 150 6.56 20.88 -8.45
C THR A 150 7.12 21.96 -7.54
N GLY A 151 7.73 21.58 -6.44
CA GLY A 151 8.37 22.54 -5.53
C GLY A 151 9.09 21.82 -4.39
N ARG A 152 10.04 22.54 -3.79
CA ARG A 152 10.74 22.08 -2.60
C ARG A 152 9.70 21.87 -1.49
N TRP A 153 9.75 20.74 -0.81
CA TRP A 153 8.86 20.38 0.30
C TRP A 153 7.40 20.05 -0.07
N LEU A 154 6.93 20.34 -1.29
CA LEU A 154 5.56 20.03 -1.69
C LEU A 154 5.27 18.54 -1.73
N ASN A 155 6.28 17.71 -2.02
CA ASN A 155 6.10 16.27 -2.20
C ASN A 155 6.46 15.42 -0.97
N ASN A 156 6.70 16.02 0.20
CA ASN A 156 7.02 15.28 1.43
C ASN A 156 6.02 14.16 1.75
N ARG A 157 4.75 14.35 1.40
CA ARG A 157 3.70 13.35 1.60
C ARG A 157 3.91 12.11 0.71
N GLY A 158 4.29 12.30 -0.55
CA GLY A 158 4.71 11.21 -1.45
C GLY A 158 5.90 10.46 -0.89
N GLU A 159 6.97 11.17 -0.55
CA GLU A 159 8.20 10.61 0.02
C GLU A 159 7.93 9.82 1.31
N ASN A 160 7.20 10.39 2.26
CA ASN A 160 6.86 9.74 3.53
C ASN A 160 5.97 8.50 3.36
N SER A 161 5.20 8.42 2.29
CA SER A 161 4.33 7.28 2.01
C SER A 161 5.09 5.96 1.86
N HIS A 162 6.39 6.02 1.52
CA HIS A 162 7.23 4.83 1.36
C HIS A 162 7.74 4.27 2.71
N LEU A 163 7.75 5.04 3.79
CA LEU A 163 8.30 4.61 5.08
C LEU A 163 7.67 3.32 5.64
N PRO A 164 6.33 3.13 5.62
CA PRO A 164 5.73 1.88 6.09
C PRO A 164 6.17 0.67 5.26
N PHE A 165 6.28 0.84 3.94
CA PHE A 165 6.76 -0.20 3.04
C PHE A 165 8.24 -0.53 3.32
N ARG A 166 9.11 0.47 3.48
CA ARG A 166 10.54 0.28 3.76
C ARG A 166 10.77 -0.51 5.04
N ARG A 167 10.05 -0.18 6.12
CA ARG A 167 10.11 -0.94 7.38
C ARG A 167 9.77 -2.42 7.15
N ARG A 168 8.76 -2.67 6.31
CA ARG A 168 8.32 -4.01 5.99
C ARG A 168 9.31 -4.75 5.09
N GLU A 169 9.88 -4.08 4.09
CA GLU A 169 10.91 -4.60 3.20
C GLU A 169 12.11 -5.14 3.98
N TYR A 170 12.60 -4.39 4.95
CA TYR A 170 13.72 -4.83 5.83
C TYR A 170 13.41 -6.14 6.55
N ALA A 171 12.21 -6.31 7.08
CA ALA A 171 11.81 -7.52 7.81
C ALA A 171 11.60 -8.73 6.88
N MET A 172 11.31 -8.52 5.61
CA MET A 172 11.07 -9.60 4.64
C MET A 172 12.35 -10.13 3.98
N GLN A 173 13.51 -9.59 4.28
CA GLN A 173 14.82 -9.89 3.72
C GLN A 173 14.95 -9.50 2.24
N ARG A 174 14.32 -10.21 1.29
CA ARG A 174 14.47 -9.92 -0.16
C ARG A 174 13.25 -10.36 -0.96
N PHE A 175 12.87 -9.56 -1.93
CA PHE A 175 11.95 -9.98 -2.99
C PHE A 175 12.74 -10.73 -4.08
N ARG A 176 12.18 -11.84 -4.57
CA ARG A 176 12.82 -12.66 -5.61
C ARG A 176 12.23 -12.43 -7.01
N ARG A 177 11.04 -11.83 -7.12
CA ARG A 177 10.33 -11.60 -8.38
C ARG A 177 9.50 -10.32 -8.33
N GLU A 178 9.46 -9.59 -9.44
CA GLU A 178 8.65 -8.39 -9.60
C GLU A 178 7.16 -8.63 -9.28
N LYS A 179 6.59 -9.73 -9.78
CA LYS A 179 5.20 -10.13 -9.49
C LYS A 179 4.92 -10.29 -7.99
N THR A 180 5.89 -10.83 -7.24
CA THR A 180 5.77 -11.00 -5.78
C THR A 180 5.80 -9.64 -5.07
N LEU A 181 6.69 -8.76 -5.48
CA LEU A 181 6.74 -7.39 -4.97
C LEU A 181 5.44 -6.65 -5.30
N GLN A 182 4.98 -6.66 -6.57
CA GLN A 182 3.73 -6.01 -6.99
C GLN A 182 2.52 -6.52 -6.19
N LYS A 183 2.41 -7.83 -5.99
CA LYS A 183 1.37 -8.43 -5.16
C LYS A 183 1.45 -7.90 -3.73
N PHE A 184 2.64 -7.95 -3.13
CA PHE A 184 2.85 -7.52 -1.75
C PHE A 184 2.51 -6.04 -1.56
N VAL A 185 3.04 -5.13 -2.38
CA VAL A 185 2.78 -3.69 -2.22
C VAL A 185 1.31 -3.34 -2.42
N SER A 186 0.62 -4.06 -3.31
CA SER A 186 -0.82 -3.89 -3.51
C SER A 186 -1.63 -4.29 -2.27
N VAL A 187 -1.30 -5.41 -1.62
CA VAL A 187 -1.96 -5.86 -0.39
C VAL A 187 -1.60 -4.95 0.78
N HIS A 188 -0.30 -4.67 0.95
CA HIS A 188 0.21 -3.81 2.00
C HIS A 188 -0.43 -2.42 1.98
N SER A 189 -0.52 -1.79 0.80
CA SER A 189 -1.16 -0.49 0.66
C SER A 189 -2.62 -0.50 1.10
N ALA A 190 -3.40 -1.50 0.70
CA ALA A 190 -4.81 -1.62 1.11
C ALA A 190 -4.95 -1.81 2.63
N VAL A 191 -4.13 -2.68 3.22
CA VAL A 191 -4.14 -2.93 4.67
C VAL A 191 -3.66 -1.70 5.45
N CYS A 192 -2.61 -1.02 4.98
CA CYS A 192 -2.14 0.22 5.61
C CYS A 192 -3.23 1.29 5.58
N ASN A 193 -3.86 1.54 4.43
CA ASN A 193 -4.95 2.51 4.32
C ASN A 193 -6.11 2.19 5.28
N HIS A 194 -6.46 0.90 5.42
CA HIS A 194 -7.54 0.47 6.31
C HIS A 194 -7.29 0.84 7.77
N PHE A 195 -6.03 0.81 8.20
CA PHE A 195 -5.62 1.14 9.57
C PHE A 195 -4.92 2.49 9.71
N ASN A 196 -4.85 3.28 8.63
CA ASN A 196 -4.15 4.56 8.63
C ASN A 196 -5.02 5.63 9.27
N HIS A 197 -4.75 5.88 10.55
CA HIS A 197 -5.29 7.03 11.26
C HIS A 197 -4.11 7.88 11.73
N GLU A 198 -4.09 9.14 11.34
CA GLU A 198 -3.01 10.08 11.71
C GLU A 198 -3.08 10.38 13.21
N ARG A 199 -2.34 9.60 13.98
CA ARG A 199 -2.36 9.62 15.45
C ARG A 199 -2.05 11.00 16.05
N HIS A 200 -1.24 11.81 15.37
CA HIS A 200 -0.82 13.14 15.83
C HIS A 200 -1.87 14.23 15.57
N LEU A 201 -2.89 13.95 14.74
CA LEU A 201 -3.95 14.90 14.40
C LEU A 201 -5.24 14.69 15.19
N ILE A 202 -5.36 13.62 15.95
CA ILE A 202 -6.58 13.25 16.68
C ILE A 202 -6.28 12.92 18.13
N SER A 203 -7.28 13.04 18.99
CA SER A 203 -7.16 12.67 20.40
C SER A 203 -6.88 11.17 20.56
N ARG A 204 -6.34 10.78 21.71
CA ARG A 204 -6.09 9.37 22.04
C ARG A 204 -7.40 8.54 22.00
N ASN A 205 -8.50 9.11 22.44
CA ASN A 205 -9.78 8.42 22.49
C ASN A 205 -10.35 8.24 21.09
N ASP A 206 -10.31 9.26 20.24
CA ASP A 206 -10.73 9.18 18.84
C ASP A 206 -9.87 8.18 18.07
N PHE A 207 -8.54 8.17 18.33
CA PHE A 207 -7.65 7.19 17.72
C PHE A 207 -8.03 5.76 18.10
N LYS A 208 -8.35 5.50 19.39
CA LYS A 208 -8.80 4.18 19.85
C LYS A 208 -10.12 3.78 19.20
N ALA A 209 -11.10 4.68 19.17
CA ALA A 209 -12.41 4.42 18.57
C ALA A 209 -12.32 4.11 17.08
N LYS A 210 -11.56 4.91 16.32
CA LYS A 210 -11.31 4.65 14.89
C LYS A 210 -10.58 3.32 14.67
N ARG A 211 -9.62 2.98 15.54
CA ARG A 211 -8.89 1.73 15.46
C ARG A 211 -9.78 0.52 15.75
N GLU A 212 -10.66 0.63 16.73
CA GLU A 212 -11.63 -0.39 17.05
C GLU A 212 -12.61 -0.62 15.89
N ALA A 213 -13.16 0.45 15.31
CA ALA A 213 -13.99 0.38 14.13
C ALA A 213 -13.28 -0.33 12.96
N ALA A 214 -12.03 0.02 12.68
CA ALA A 214 -11.24 -0.65 11.65
C ALA A 214 -10.99 -2.15 11.95
N LEU A 215 -10.82 -2.53 13.22
CA LEU A 215 -10.69 -3.94 13.62
C LEU A 215 -12.00 -4.69 13.44
N VAL A 216 -13.14 -4.10 13.78
CA VAL A 216 -14.48 -4.70 13.56
C VAL A 216 -14.73 -4.93 12.09
N GLU A 217 -14.40 -3.95 11.23
CA GLU A 217 -14.49 -4.13 9.77
C GLU A 217 -13.56 -5.23 9.25
N TRP A 218 -12.33 -5.30 9.78
CA TRP A 218 -11.36 -6.35 9.43
C TRP A 218 -11.90 -7.75 9.77
N GLN A 219 -12.53 -7.90 10.93
CA GLN A 219 -13.12 -9.17 11.36
C GLN A 219 -14.27 -9.65 10.46
N ARG A 220 -14.90 -8.75 9.71
CA ARG A 220 -15.96 -9.06 8.75
C ARG A 220 -15.45 -9.45 7.36
N LEU A 221 -14.14 -9.43 7.11
CA LEU A 221 -13.58 -9.88 5.83
C LEU A 221 -13.74 -11.39 5.70
N SER A 222 -14.23 -11.85 4.54
CA SER A 222 -14.43 -13.28 4.28
C SER A 222 -13.09 -14.01 4.17
N ALA A 223 -12.92 -15.07 4.97
CA ALA A 223 -11.77 -15.98 4.94
C ALA A 223 -12.20 -17.42 4.59
N ALA A 224 -13.39 -17.55 4.04
CA ALA A 224 -13.93 -18.84 3.58
C ALA A 224 -13.62 -19.09 2.11
#